data_29fdefe0e0f4f66b0450953955aebe9d
#
_entry.id   29fdefe0e0f4f66b0450953955aebe9d
#
_cell.length_a   1.000
_cell.length_b   1.000
_cell.length_c   1.000
_cell.angle_alpha   90.00
_cell.angle_beta   90.00
_cell.angle_gamma   90.00
#
_symmetry.space_group_name_H-M   'P 1'
#
loop_
_entity.id
_entity.type
_entity.pdbx_description
1 polymer ?
#
loop_
_entity_poly.entity_id
_entity_poly.type
_entity_poly.pdbx_seq_one_letter_code
_entity_poly.pdbx_strand_id
1 'polypeptide(L)'
;MRIKSFKSRAFALVSTTALLATLVVASPAHAAATGPTCDGATPVQTCTGTTSDGAAYKMMVPATFAGTVTIWSHGFGGNTTIPGVFAVDSSAQLAPNGPGQNGGSPDLIKYLTDKGVAVMGSGFSTQGWNLDEAVKTNAELIGIFKAKFTTTTKVVAWGYSMGGGITQAFAEQHPELISSAAVMNPVDAWGSQSKYFIDLLWLMKTWFDPSIKLTGYAAGAAGDMQMLGDLQKYTAILTALKAGVASGAWPTTSSASGKALQAGGIPSRSALLMIGRLAGISAQSSSFDGIVGPPGAAATAWPLAYAPALATLENIAGVLGYSLLGARDMQNKMGGTSFDNQKTDYSKQLSDEDRTVYNAAFSGNTAIAGMLQTLSPLNPDAPRIKGDAAALAKSASTMYESTGKIKVPTVMMIGQHDPVEPAGIVQRISDLYEEDFAAAKAAAKKAAQKSGAYSAPARKLQVLWSVTPKSWSKFDADGAPISIVGTPGTGHTNFTMAQYKLVIDTAIAAAANGELPWTGAQLSKVTKAKGLKIDRDTLYPWMKYYNK
;
A
#
# COMPACT_ATOMS: atom_id res chain seq x y z
N MET A 1 -22.31 39.15 -5.04
CA MET A 1 -22.17 37.86 -5.73
C MET A 1 -22.46 36.76 -4.71
N ARG A 2 -23.64 36.11 -4.78
CA ARG A 2 -24.09 35.15 -3.77
C ARG A 2 -23.43 33.80 -4.04
N ILE A 3 -22.59 33.35 -3.11
CA ILE A 3 -21.98 32.01 -3.12
C ILE A 3 -23.09 31.00 -2.78
N LYS A 4 -23.53 30.22 -3.76
CA LYS A 4 -24.42 29.09 -3.54
C LYS A 4 -23.61 27.95 -2.91
N SER A 5 -24.13 27.46 -1.77
CA SER A 5 -23.55 26.38 -0.99
C SER A 5 -23.40 25.10 -1.80
N PHE A 6 -22.20 24.53 -1.77
CA PHE A 6 -21.90 23.20 -2.25
C PHE A 6 -22.63 22.15 -1.39
N LYS A 7 -23.53 21.40 -2.00
CA LYS A 7 -24.04 20.15 -1.38
C LYS A 7 -22.97 19.08 -1.51
N SER A 8 -22.09 19.01 -0.53
CA SER A 8 -21.24 17.84 -0.30
C SER A 8 -22.14 16.67 0.05
N ARG A 9 -21.95 15.53 -0.64
CA ARG A 9 -22.39 14.25 -0.09
C ARG A 9 -21.55 14.02 1.16
N ALA A 10 -22.17 14.28 2.31
CA ALA A 10 -21.59 14.16 3.62
C ALA A 10 -21.29 12.69 3.91
N PHE A 11 -20.06 12.41 4.33
CA PHE A 11 -19.85 11.38 5.33
C PHE A 11 -20.70 11.76 6.54
N ALA A 12 -21.67 10.92 6.87
CA ALA A 12 -22.56 11.15 7.99
C ALA A 12 -21.75 11.18 9.29
N LEU A 13 -21.68 12.37 9.91
CA LEU A 13 -21.24 12.49 11.30
C LEU A 13 -22.33 11.85 12.18
N VAL A 14 -22.00 10.72 12.79
CA VAL A 14 -22.81 10.12 13.84
C VAL A 14 -22.43 10.80 15.16
N SER A 15 -23.37 11.55 15.73
CA SER A 15 -23.29 12.09 17.09
C SER A 15 -23.38 10.95 18.09
N THR A 16 -22.31 10.66 18.81
CA THR A 16 -22.26 9.61 19.83
C THR A 16 -22.59 10.15 21.21
N THR A 17 -23.76 9.81 21.71
CA THR A 17 -24.08 9.80 23.15
C THR A 17 -23.44 8.57 23.79
N ALA A 18 -22.75 8.77 24.89
CA ALA A 18 -21.98 7.76 25.60
C ALA A 18 -22.86 6.63 26.17
N LEU A 19 -22.52 5.39 25.82
CA LEU A 19 -22.91 4.19 26.57
C LEU A 19 -21.62 3.47 27.00
N LEU A 20 -21.26 3.59 28.27
CA LEU A 20 -20.24 2.77 28.91
C LEU A 20 -20.83 1.37 29.16
N ALA A 21 -20.50 0.41 28.32
CA ALA A 21 -20.69 -1.01 28.60
C ALA A 21 -19.32 -1.65 28.77
N THR A 22 -19.10 -2.28 29.92
CA THR A 22 -17.92 -3.08 30.21
C THR A 22 -17.89 -4.30 29.30
N LEU A 23 -17.03 -4.28 28.28
CA LEU A 23 -16.76 -5.43 27.42
C LEU A 23 -15.64 -6.26 28.06
N VAL A 24 -15.99 -7.43 28.55
CA VAL A 24 -15.05 -8.51 28.80
C VAL A 24 -14.65 -9.07 27.44
N VAL A 25 -13.44 -8.78 27.00
CA VAL A 25 -12.88 -9.37 25.78
C VAL A 25 -12.46 -10.82 26.14
N ALA A 26 -13.32 -11.77 25.85
CA ALA A 26 -12.92 -13.17 25.78
C ALA A 26 -12.03 -13.32 24.53
N SER A 27 -10.78 -13.75 24.70
CA SER A 27 -9.98 -14.22 23.58
C SER A 27 -10.75 -15.32 22.85
N PRO A 28 -10.93 -15.27 21.53
CA PRO A 28 -11.61 -16.34 20.82
C PRO A 28 -10.82 -17.64 21.05
N ALA A 29 -11.48 -18.64 21.62
CA ALA A 29 -10.96 -19.99 21.61
C ALA A 29 -10.76 -20.38 20.14
N HIS A 30 -9.55 -20.78 19.76
CA HIS A 30 -9.27 -21.25 18.41
C HIS A 30 -10.21 -22.42 18.11
N ALA A 31 -11.05 -22.27 17.08
CA ALA A 31 -11.87 -23.38 16.61
C ALA A 31 -10.92 -24.47 16.10
N ALA A 32 -11.21 -25.72 16.43
CA ALA A 32 -10.43 -26.84 15.90
C ALA A 32 -10.47 -26.80 14.36
N ALA A 33 -9.33 -27.13 13.71
CA ALA A 33 -9.27 -27.25 12.27
C ALA A 33 -10.41 -28.14 11.76
N THR A 34 -11.18 -27.65 10.77
CA THR A 34 -12.21 -28.44 10.12
C THR A 34 -11.80 -28.74 8.68
N GLY A 35 -11.86 -30.00 8.29
CA GLY A 35 -11.61 -30.40 6.89
C GLY A 35 -12.61 -29.74 5.94
N PRO A 36 -12.31 -29.69 4.62
CA PRO A 36 -13.17 -29.02 3.65
C PRO A 36 -14.52 -29.73 3.53
N THR A 37 -15.59 -29.00 3.87
CA THR A 37 -16.97 -29.37 3.52
C THR A 37 -17.30 -28.76 2.19
N CYS A 38 -17.63 -29.61 1.21
CA CYS A 38 -17.89 -29.17 -0.16
C CYS A 38 -19.38 -29.36 -0.50
N ASP A 39 -19.97 -28.35 -1.17
CA ASP A 39 -21.24 -28.55 -1.86
C ASP A 39 -21.02 -29.45 -3.09
N GLY A 40 -22.02 -30.15 -3.52
CA GLY A 40 -21.93 -31.00 -4.71
C GLY A 40 -22.15 -30.24 -6.02
N ALA A 41 -22.17 -28.91 -6.02
CA ALA A 41 -22.65 -28.12 -7.15
C ALA A 41 -21.70 -28.15 -8.35
N THR A 42 -22.27 -28.28 -9.53
CA THR A 42 -21.62 -28.08 -10.83
C THR A 42 -22.18 -26.79 -11.46
N PRO A 43 -21.40 -26.01 -12.25
CA PRO A 43 -20.09 -26.36 -12.81
C PRO A 43 -18.89 -26.05 -11.90
N VAL A 44 -19.11 -25.43 -10.77
CA VAL A 44 -18.03 -25.06 -9.79
C VAL A 44 -18.43 -25.54 -8.41
N GLN A 45 -17.63 -26.44 -7.83
CA GLN A 45 -17.78 -26.90 -6.46
C GLN A 45 -17.19 -25.88 -5.49
N THR A 46 -17.93 -25.52 -4.44
CA THR A 46 -17.46 -24.64 -3.36
C THR A 46 -17.16 -25.49 -2.13
N CYS A 47 -15.96 -25.34 -1.57
CA CYS A 47 -15.55 -25.96 -0.32
C CYS A 47 -15.19 -24.89 0.71
N THR A 48 -15.57 -25.12 1.97
CA THR A 48 -15.26 -24.23 3.11
C THR A 48 -14.77 -25.04 4.30
N GLY A 49 -14.04 -24.38 5.20
CA GLY A 49 -13.55 -24.96 6.45
C GLY A 49 -12.73 -23.94 7.23
N THR A 50 -11.98 -24.43 8.21
CA THR A 50 -11.06 -23.60 9.02
C THR A 50 -9.69 -24.25 9.09
N THR A 51 -8.63 -23.46 9.10
CA THR A 51 -7.25 -23.89 9.34
C THR A 51 -7.01 -24.14 10.85
N SER A 52 -5.88 -24.72 11.20
CA SER A 52 -5.53 -25.02 12.60
C SER A 52 -5.41 -23.79 13.49
N ASP A 53 -5.12 -22.64 12.90
CA ASP A 53 -5.09 -21.34 13.59
C ASP A 53 -6.46 -20.64 13.65
N GLY A 54 -7.54 -21.31 13.13
CA GLY A 54 -8.92 -20.84 13.17
C GLY A 54 -9.32 -19.93 12.03
N ALA A 55 -8.47 -19.72 11.02
CA ALA A 55 -8.82 -18.92 9.85
C ALA A 55 -9.86 -19.61 8.97
N ALA A 56 -10.97 -18.93 8.69
CA ALA A 56 -11.93 -19.41 7.70
C ALA A 56 -11.29 -19.43 6.30
N TYR A 57 -11.52 -20.48 5.54
CA TYR A 57 -11.10 -20.56 4.15
C TYR A 57 -12.24 -20.94 3.21
N LYS A 58 -12.05 -20.59 1.96
CA LYS A 58 -12.94 -20.96 0.85
C LYS A 58 -12.13 -21.40 -0.35
N MET A 59 -12.65 -22.40 -1.06
CA MET A 59 -12.11 -22.91 -2.30
C MET A 59 -13.23 -23.01 -3.34
N MET A 60 -12.95 -22.65 -4.58
CA MET A 60 -13.88 -22.86 -5.70
C MET A 60 -13.15 -23.66 -6.77
N VAL A 61 -13.66 -24.84 -7.07
CA VAL A 61 -13.01 -25.81 -7.96
C VAL A 61 -13.94 -26.12 -9.13
N PRO A 62 -13.58 -25.74 -10.37
CA PRO A 62 -14.41 -26.03 -11.55
C PRO A 62 -14.39 -27.51 -11.88
N ALA A 63 -15.46 -28.00 -12.47
CA ALA A 63 -15.54 -29.39 -12.95
C ALA A 63 -14.44 -29.73 -13.99
N THR A 64 -13.92 -28.72 -14.67
CA THR A 64 -12.82 -28.81 -15.64
C THR A 64 -11.44 -28.65 -15.02
N PHE A 65 -11.31 -28.80 -13.70
CA PHE A 65 -10.03 -28.58 -12.97
C PHE A 65 -8.92 -29.46 -13.54
N ALA A 66 -7.85 -28.79 -14.03
CA ALA A 66 -6.74 -29.45 -14.72
C ALA A 66 -5.42 -29.40 -13.89
N GLY A 67 -5.52 -29.27 -12.57
CA GLY A 67 -4.37 -29.34 -11.66
C GLY A 67 -3.70 -28.00 -11.32
N THR A 68 -4.22 -26.86 -11.78
CA THR A 68 -3.71 -25.53 -11.43
C THR A 68 -4.66 -24.82 -10.47
N VAL A 69 -4.16 -24.36 -9.32
CA VAL A 69 -4.91 -23.56 -8.35
C VAL A 69 -4.21 -22.24 -8.09
N THR A 70 -5.00 -21.16 -7.94
CA THR A 70 -4.51 -19.88 -7.45
C THR A 70 -4.86 -19.70 -5.97
N ILE A 71 -3.92 -19.20 -5.16
CA ILE A 71 -4.18 -18.81 -3.78
C ILE A 71 -4.11 -17.29 -3.66
N TRP A 72 -5.21 -16.70 -3.21
CA TRP A 72 -5.35 -15.27 -2.98
C TRP A 72 -4.94 -14.89 -1.57
N SER A 73 -4.07 -13.89 -1.45
CA SER A 73 -3.75 -13.22 -0.19
C SER A 73 -4.38 -11.83 -0.20
N HIS A 74 -5.32 -11.58 0.71
CA HIS A 74 -5.95 -10.27 0.82
C HIS A 74 -5.05 -9.21 1.47
N GLY A 75 -5.38 -7.93 1.27
CA GLY A 75 -4.66 -6.80 1.83
C GLY A 75 -4.89 -6.59 3.32
N PHE A 76 -4.35 -5.50 3.87
CA PHE A 76 -4.51 -5.12 5.27
C PHE A 76 -5.99 -4.97 5.64
N GLY A 77 -6.41 -5.66 6.70
CA GLY A 77 -7.70 -5.49 7.39
C GLY A 77 -7.46 -4.93 8.79
N GLY A 78 -8.37 -4.10 9.30
CA GLY A 78 -8.26 -3.59 10.67
C GLY A 78 -8.33 -4.72 11.69
N ASN A 79 -7.49 -4.67 12.73
CA ASN A 79 -7.48 -5.65 13.85
C ASN A 79 -8.24 -5.14 15.08
N THR A 80 -8.95 -4.04 14.96
CA THR A 80 -9.69 -3.42 16.05
C THR A 80 -11.14 -3.23 15.63
N THR A 81 -12.07 -3.71 16.46
CA THR A 81 -13.50 -3.40 16.31
C THR A 81 -13.82 -2.17 17.14
N ILE A 82 -14.25 -1.09 16.48
CA ILE A 82 -14.82 0.10 17.10
C ILE A 82 -16.28 0.16 16.68
N PRO A 83 -17.23 -0.05 17.61
CA PRO A 83 -18.65 -0.11 17.29
C PRO A 83 -19.12 1.11 16.48
N GLY A 84 -19.75 0.86 15.34
CA GLY A 84 -20.24 1.92 14.43
C GLY A 84 -19.16 2.61 13.57
N VAL A 85 -17.88 2.24 13.69
CA VAL A 85 -16.77 2.86 12.95
C VAL A 85 -15.97 1.83 12.16
N PHE A 86 -15.43 0.82 12.84
CA PHE A 86 -14.65 -0.26 12.23
C PHE A 86 -15.14 -1.62 12.69
N ALA A 87 -15.20 -2.56 11.77
CA ALA A 87 -15.43 -3.98 12.06
C ALA A 87 -14.24 -4.80 11.54
N VAL A 88 -13.85 -5.80 12.32
CA VAL A 88 -12.88 -6.79 11.86
C VAL A 88 -13.59 -7.73 10.90
N ASP A 89 -13.06 -7.87 9.68
CA ASP A 89 -13.53 -8.83 8.68
C ASP A 89 -12.51 -9.96 8.56
N SER A 90 -12.88 -11.14 9.03
CA SER A 90 -12.12 -12.38 8.91
C SER A 90 -12.76 -13.38 7.95
N SER A 91 -13.65 -12.91 7.08
CA SER A 91 -14.27 -13.76 6.05
C SER A 91 -13.25 -14.19 4.99
N ALA A 92 -13.41 -15.40 4.48
CA ALA A 92 -12.55 -15.92 3.42
C ALA A 92 -12.76 -15.14 2.11
N GLN A 93 -11.68 -14.58 1.59
CA GLN A 93 -11.64 -13.82 0.35
C GLN A 93 -10.92 -14.61 -0.75
N LEU A 94 -11.40 -14.54 -1.98
CA LEU A 94 -10.86 -15.28 -3.12
C LEU A 94 -10.23 -14.40 -4.21
N ALA A 95 -10.50 -13.11 -4.16
CA ALA A 95 -10.02 -12.11 -5.09
C ALA A 95 -10.24 -10.71 -4.51
N PRO A 96 -9.70 -9.64 -5.10
CA PRO A 96 -9.88 -8.28 -4.64
C PRO A 96 -11.34 -7.87 -4.48
N ASN A 97 -11.69 -7.29 -3.33
CA ASN A 97 -12.99 -6.68 -3.07
C ASN A 97 -12.83 -5.16 -3.02
N GLY A 98 -13.61 -4.42 -3.80
CA GLY A 98 -13.61 -2.97 -3.65
C GLY A 98 -14.22 -2.21 -4.82
N PRO A 99 -14.81 -1.03 -4.58
CA PRO A 99 -15.51 -0.22 -5.58
C PRO A 99 -14.58 0.44 -6.63
N GLY A 100 -13.26 0.46 -6.42
CA GLY A 100 -12.27 0.96 -7.38
C GLY A 100 -11.70 -0.12 -8.30
N GLN A 101 -12.07 -1.35 -8.10
CA GLN A 101 -11.56 -2.53 -8.80
C GLN A 101 -12.51 -2.86 -9.94
N ASN A 102 -12.32 -2.29 -11.11
CA ASN A 102 -13.17 -2.45 -12.28
C ASN A 102 -13.50 -3.92 -12.56
N GLY A 103 -14.73 -4.36 -12.27
CA GLY A 103 -15.22 -5.71 -12.47
C GLY A 103 -15.25 -6.60 -11.23
N GLY A 104 -14.60 -6.20 -10.15
CA GLY A 104 -14.69 -6.86 -8.84
C GLY A 104 -14.33 -8.34 -8.79
N SER A 105 -14.42 -8.88 -7.58
CA SER A 105 -14.12 -10.25 -7.21
C SER A 105 -14.84 -11.31 -8.06
N PRO A 106 -16.17 -11.22 -8.33
CA PRO A 106 -16.89 -12.25 -9.07
C PRO A 106 -16.37 -12.46 -10.49
N ASP A 107 -15.99 -11.40 -11.20
CA ASP A 107 -15.53 -11.50 -12.59
C ASP A 107 -14.16 -12.17 -12.70
N LEU A 108 -13.25 -11.91 -11.75
CA LEU A 108 -11.94 -12.58 -11.72
C LEU A 108 -12.07 -14.05 -11.34
N ILE A 109 -12.90 -14.38 -10.35
CA ILE A 109 -13.16 -15.75 -9.94
C ILE A 109 -13.76 -16.54 -11.12
N LYS A 110 -14.80 -15.97 -11.76
CA LYS A 110 -15.40 -16.58 -12.94
C LYS A 110 -14.40 -16.77 -14.08
N TYR A 111 -13.58 -15.75 -14.35
CA TYR A 111 -12.55 -15.80 -15.38
C TYR A 111 -11.56 -16.96 -15.16
N LEU A 112 -11.13 -17.19 -13.93
CA LEU A 112 -10.21 -18.26 -13.58
C LEU A 112 -10.89 -19.64 -13.65
N THR A 113 -12.08 -19.76 -13.07
CA THR A 113 -12.83 -21.03 -13.08
C THR A 113 -13.28 -21.45 -14.47
N ASP A 114 -13.64 -20.52 -15.35
CA ASP A 114 -13.94 -20.80 -16.78
C ASP A 114 -12.72 -21.37 -17.53
N LYS A 115 -11.51 -21.05 -17.08
CA LYS A 115 -10.24 -21.60 -17.61
C LYS A 115 -9.83 -22.94 -16.99
N GLY A 116 -10.65 -23.54 -16.13
CA GLY A 116 -10.31 -24.75 -15.42
C GLY A 116 -9.31 -24.55 -14.27
N VAL A 117 -9.09 -23.31 -13.83
CA VAL A 117 -8.21 -22.96 -12.71
C VAL A 117 -9.04 -22.87 -11.44
N ALA A 118 -8.66 -23.62 -10.40
CA ALA A 118 -9.28 -23.49 -9.09
C ALA A 118 -8.79 -22.22 -8.39
N VAL A 119 -9.62 -21.67 -7.50
CA VAL A 119 -9.27 -20.50 -6.67
C VAL A 119 -9.47 -20.84 -5.20
N MET A 120 -8.56 -20.39 -4.35
CA MET A 120 -8.68 -20.52 -2.89
C MET A 120 -8.13 -19.29 -2.19
N GLY A 121 -8.58 -19.09 -0.95
CA GLY A 121 -8.10 -18.03 -0.06
C GLY A 121 -8.68 -18.16 1.32
N SER A 122 -8.06 -17.48 2.26
CA SER A 122 -8.49 -17.44 3.66
C SER A 122 -8.86 -16.02 4.09
N GLY A 123 -9.53 -15.93 5.25
CA GLY A 123 -9.77 -14.66 5.93
C GLY A 123 -8.73 -14.34 6.98
N PHE A 124 -7.66 -15.14 7.08
CA PHE A 124 -6.66 -15.15 8.13
C PHE A 124 -7.25 -15.20 9.55
N SER A 125 -6.53 -15.77 10.48
CA SER A 125 -6.95 -15.87 11.89
C SER A 125 -6.74 -14.57 12.65
N THR A 126 -5.77 -13.78 12.22
CA THR A 126 -5.42 -12.48 12.79
C THR A 126 -5.45 -11.44 11.69
N GLN A 127 -6.07 -10.30 11.97
CA GLN A 127 -6.05 -9.13 11.08
C GLN A 127 -4.93 -8.16 11.51
N GLY A 128 -4.88 -7.00 10.89
CA GLY A 128 -3.83 -6.02 11.12
C GLY A 128 -2.56 -6.34 10.35
N TRP A 129 -1.41 -6.01 10.92
CA TRP A 129 -0.10 -6.33 10.32
C TRP A 129 0.24 -7.80 10.60
N ASN A 130 -0.30 -8.71 9.80
CA ASN A 130 -0.28 -10.16 10.03
C ASN A 130 0.50 -10.96 8.98
N LEU A 131 1.46 -10.34 8.30
CA LEU A 131 2.14 -10.92 7.13
C LEU A 131 2.74 -12.30 7.45
N ASP A 132 3.43 -12.44 8.58
CA ASP A 132 4.08 -13.70 8.98
C ASP A 132 3.07 -14.79 9.38
N GLU A 133 1.97 -14.41 10.05
CA GLU A 133 0.90 -15.32 10.40
C GLU A 133 0.14 -15.78 9.16
N ALA A 134 -0.15 -14.86 8.24
CA ALA A 134 -0.86 -15.13 6.99
C ALA A 134 -0.08 -16.09 6.07
N VAL A 135 1.25 -16.00 6.04
CA VAL A 135 2.10 -16.97 5.32
C VAL A 135 1.88 -18.38 5.87
N LYS A 136 1.83 -18.57 7.19
CA LYS A 136 1.59 -19.88 7.82
C LYS A 136 0.20 -20.41 7.52
N THR A 137 -0.83 -19.57 7.66
CA THR A 137 -2.22 -19.92 7.32
C THR A 137 -2.34 -20.38 5.87
N ASN A 138 -1.76 -19.63 4.94
CA ASN A 138 -1.82 -19.97 3.51
C ASN A 138 -0.98 -21.21 3.16
N ALA A 139 0.13 -21.46 3.85
CA ALA A 139 0.91 -22.69 3.69
C ALA A 139 0.10 -23.93 4.09
N GLU A 140 -0.62 -23.86 5.22
CA GLU A 140 -1.54 -24.91 5.64
C GLU A 140 -2.69 -25.10 4.64
N LEU A 141 -3.30 -24.02 4.16
CA LEU A 141 -4.39 -24.06 3.18
C LEU A 141 -3.96 -24.73 1.87
N ILE A 142 -2.72 -24.49 1.41
CA ILE A 142 -2.13 -25.20 0.25
C ILE A 142 -2.08 -26.70 0.54
N GLY A 143 -1.65 -27.10 1.72
CA GLY A 143 -1.62 -28.50 2.17
C GLY A 143 -3.02 -29.14 2.16
N ILE A 144 -4.01 -28.48 2.74
CA ILE A 144 -5.42 -28.93 2.78
C ILE A 144 -5.96 -29.09 1.36
N PHE A 145 -5.70 -28.12 0.47
CA PHE A 145 -6.14 -28.19 -0.92
C PHE A 145 -5.54 -29.40 -1.67
N LYS A 146 -4.21 -29.57 -1.57
CA LYS A 146 -3.50 -30.69 -2.23
C LYS A 146 -3.94 -32.05 -1.71
N ALA A 147 -4.24 -32.16 -0.41
CA ALA A 147 -4.76 -33.40 0.18
C ALA A 147 -6.16 -33.76 -0.33
N LYS A 148 -7.03 -32.77 -0.55
CA LYS A 148 -8.38 -32.96 -1.07
C LYS A 148 -8.42 -33.18 -2.58
N PHE A 149 -7.63 -32.42 -3.33
CA PHE A 149 -7.56 -32.42 -4.79
C PHE A 149 -6.18 -32.91 -5.24
N THR A 150 -5.97 -34.22 -5.20
CA THR A 150 -4.68 -34.88 -5.40
C THR A 150 -4.10 -34.71 -6.81
N THR A 151 -4.90 -34.29 -7.78
CA THR A 151 -4.46 -33.93 -9.14
C THR A 151 -3.76 -32.57 -9.22
N THR A 152 -3.65 -31.85 -8.10
CA THR A 152 -3.00 -30.53 -8.05
C THR A 152 -1.50 -30.63 -8.32
N THR A 153 -1.06 -30.01 -9.41
CA THR A 153 0.35 -29.98 -9.82
C THR A 153 0.98 -28.60 -9.74
N LYS A 154 0.17 -27.54 -9.81
CA LYS A 154 0.63 -26.14 -9.83
C LYS A 154 -0.15 -25.29 -8.84
N VAL A 155 0.57 -24.50 -8.05
CA VAL A 155 0.02 -23.49 -7.16
C VAL A 155 0.58 -22.15 -7.56
N VAL A 156 -0.29 -21.16 -7.82
CA VAL A 156 0.04 -19.80 -8.18
C VAL A 156 -0.38 -18.89 -7.03
N ALA A 157 0.58 -18.31 -6.32
CA ALA A 157 0.28 -17.33 -5.27
C ALA A 157 0.06 -15.94 -5.87
N TRP A 158 -0.93 -15.19 -5.37
CA TRP A 158 -1.15 -13.82 -5.81
C TRP A 158 -1.81 -12.98 -4.74
N GLY A 159 -1.54 -11.67 -4.79
CA GLY A 159 -2.09 -10.73 -3.83
C GLY A 159 -1.66 -9.31 -4.13
N TYR A 160 -2.32 -8.36 -3.48
CA TYR A 160 -1.95 -6.94 -3.52
C TYR A 160 -1.74 -6.37 -2.12
N SER A 161 -1.07 -5.20 -2.02
CA SER A 161 -0.85 -4.51 -0.75
C SER A 161 -0.15 -5.46 0.25
N MET A 162 -0.64 -5.61 1.47
CA MET A 162 -0.13 -6.60 2.41
C MET A 162 -0.20 -8.02 1.84
N GLY A 163 -1.27 -8.37 1.10
CA GLY A 163 -1.36 -9.65 0.39
C GLY A 163 -0.29 -9.82 -0.69
N GLY A 164 0.15 -8.72 -1.29
CA GLY A 164 1.33 -8.69 -2.17
C GLY A 164 2.61 -9.03 -1.39
N GLY A 165 2.79 -8.48 -0.20
CA GLY A 165 3.91 -8.81 0.70
C GLY A 165 3.89 -10.27 1.13
N ILE A 166 2.72 -10.83 1.48
CA ILE A 166 2.55 -12.25 1.77
C ILE A 166 2.96 -13.11 0.57
N THR A 167 2.53 -12.73 -0.64
CA THR A 167 2.89 -13.43 -1.88
C THR A 167 4.38 -13.35 -2.17
N GLN A 168 5.01 -12.19 -1.91
CA GLN A 168 6.46 -12.00 -2.01
C GLN A 168 7.21 -12.89 -1.03
N ALA A 169 6.73 -12.98 0.22
CA ALA A 169 7.32 -13.87 1.23
C ALA A 169 7.28 -15.34 0.79
N PHE A 170 6.22 -15.79 0.16
CA PHE A 170 6.18 -17.12 -0.45
C PHE A 170 7.24 -17.32 -1.52
N ALA A 171 7.41 -16.37 -2.42
CA ALA A 171 8.40 -16.45 -3.50
C ALA A 171 9.85 -16.54 -2.98
N GLU A 172 10.11 -15.96 -1.82
CA GLU A 172 11.44 -15.96 -1.18
C GLU A 172 11.65 -17.13 -0.21
N GLN A 173 10.67 -17.39 0.68
CA GLN A 173 10.84 -18.29 1.82
C GLN A 173 10.28 -19.70 1.59
N HIS A 174 9.20 -19.82 0.79
CA HIS A 174 8.46 -21.07 0.55
C HIS A 174 8.33 -21.44 -0.93
N PRO A 175 9.44 -21.41 -1.70
CA PRO A 175 9.41 -21.73 -3.14
C PRO A 175 8.97 -23.17 -3.42
N GLU A 176 9.03 -24.07 -2.43
CA GLU A 176 8.57 -25.45 -2.52
C GLU A 176 7.05 -25.60 -2.50
N LEU A 177 6.34 -24.60 -1.98
CA LEU A 177 4.87 -24.62 -1.88
C LEU A 177 4.18 -24.09 -3.14
N ILE A 178 4.84 -23.18 -3.86
CA ILE A 178 4.26 -22.49 -5.02
C ILE A 178 5.09 -22.70 -6.30
N SER A 179 4.42 -22.61 -7.44
CA SER A 179 5.06 -22.76 -8.77
C SER A 179 5.42 -21.42 -9.40
N SER A 180 4.70 -20.36 -9.03
CA SER A 180 4.93 -18.97 -9.47
C SER A 180 4.18 -17.98 -8.58
N ALA A 181 4.47 -16.70 -8.75
CA ALA A 181 3.82 -15.63 -7.99
C ALA A 181 3.38 -14.45 -8.88
N ALA A 182 2.25 -13.82 -8.51
CA ALA A 182 1.77 -12.55 -9.05
C ALA A 182 1.63 -11.55 -7.90
N VAL A 183 2.59 -10.63 -7.79
CA VAL A 183 2.74 -9.68 -6.70
C VAL A 183 2.29 -8.31 -7.17
N MET A 184 1.38 -7.65 -6.46
CA MET A 184 0.85 -6.34 -6.88
C MET A 184 0.94 -5.33 -5.74
N ASN A 185 1.61 -4.20 -5.99
CA ASN A 185 1.87 -3.16 -4.99
C ASN A 185 2.13 -3.75 -3.59
N PRO A 186 3.16 -4.58 -3.41
CA PRO A 186 3.40 -5.27 -2.15
C PRO A 186 3.85 -4.28 -1.08
N VAL A 187 3.39 -4.50 0.16
CA VAL A 187 4.14 -3.99 1.32
C VAL A 187 5.51 -4.69 1.34
N ASP A 188 6.53 -3.98 1.78
CA ASP A 188 7.85 -4.58 1.97
C ASP A 188 8.02 -5.02 3.44
N ALA A 189 8.61 -4.15 4.25
CA ALA A 189 8.88 -4.41 5.66
C ALA A 189 8.22 -3.35 6.54
N TRP A 190 7.92 -3.69 7.79
CA TRP A 190 7.45 -2.68 8.73
C TRP A 190 8.46 -1.55 8.91
N GLY A 191 9.75 -1.83 8.85
CA GLY A 191 10.82 -0.83 8.98
C GLY A 191 10.70 0.30 7.94
N SER A 192 10.45 -0.02 6.66
CA SER A 192 10.24 0.95 5.58
C SER A 192 8.83 1.56 5.66
N GLN A 193 7.81 0.73 5.88
CA GLN A 193 6.42 1.18 5.93
C GLN A 193 6.15 2.13 7.10
N SER A 194 6.75 1.88 8.27
CA SER A 194 6.60 2.75 9.44
C SER A 194 7.23 4.13 9.22
N LYS A 195 8.38 4.21 8.56
CA LYS A 195 8.97 5.51 8.19
C LYS A 195 8.01 6.32 7.35
N TYR A 196 7.41 5.70 6.35
CA TYR A 196 6.42 6.34 5.49
C TYR A 196 5.16 6.76 6.25
N PHE A 197 4.48 5.83 6.92
CA PHE A 197 3.21 6.08 7.60
C PHE A 197 3.34 7.06 8.77
N ILE A 198 4.32 6.85 9.62
CA ILE A 198 4.44 7.63 10.86
C ILE A 198 5.13 8.96 10.60
N ASP A 199 6.08 9.07 9.66
CA ASP A 199 6.64 10.35 9.25
C ASP A 199 5.56 11.29 8.69
N LEU A 200 4.66 10.77 7.83
CA LEU A 200 3.51 11.53 7.35
C LEU A 200 2.68 12.13 8.49
N LEU A 201 2.28 11.26 9.43
CA LEU A 201 1.44 11.65 10.57
C LEU A 201 2.18 12.61 11.50
N TRP A 202 3.47 12.39 11.74
CA TRP A 202 4.31 13.25 12.55
C TRP A 202 4.50 14.66 11.94
N LEU A 203 4.72 14.73 10.63
CA LEU A 203 4.83 16.01 9.90
C LEU A 203 3.53 16.80 9.98
N MET A 204 2.40 16.16 9.76
CA MET A 204 1.08 16.79 9.89
C MET A 204 0.82 17.29 11.32
N LYS A 205 1.09 16.48 12.34
CA LYS A 205 1.02 16.87 13.75
C LYS A 205 1.90 18.09 14.03
N THR A 206 3.14 18.04 13.56
CA THR A 206 4.15 19.07 13.84
C THR A 206 3.75 20.45 13.33
N TRP A 207 3.04 20.53 12.21
CA TRP A 207 2.66 21.82 11.65
C TRP A 207 1.20 22.20 11.89
N PHE A 208 0.28 21.25 11.95
CA PHE A 208 -1.15 21.55 11.92
C PHE A 208 -1.90 21.32 13.23
N ASP A 209 -1.50 20.36 14.06
CA ASP A 209 -2.15 20.15 15.36
C ASP A 209 -1.25 19.38 16.34
N PRO A 210 -0.55 20.07 17.26
CA PRO A 210 0.32 19.42 18.23
C PRO A 210 -0.42 18.59 19.27
N SER A 211 -1.75 18.74 19.40
CA SER A 211 -2.57 17.98 20.36
C SER A 211 -2.78 16.52 19.95
N ILE A 212 -2.41 16.14 18.73
CA ILE A 212 -2.45 14.75 18.27
C ILE A 212 -1.44 13.93 19.05
N LYS A 213 -1.86 12.79 19.57
CA LYS A 213 -0.99 11.91 20.35
C LYS A 213 -0.04 11.11 19.46
N LEU A 214 -0.55 10.45 18.45
CA LEU A 214 0.11 9.66 17.42
C LEU A 214 0.71 8.32 17.89
N THR A 215 1.39 8.28 19.05
CA THR A 215 2.05 7.10 19.62
C THR A 215 1.82 7.02 21.12
N GLY A 216 2.19 5.89 21.74
CA GLY A 216 2.05 5.69 23.19
C GLY A 216 0.59 5.66 23.65
N TYR A 217 -0.32 5.13 22.81
CA TYR A 217 -1.71 4.92 23.20
C TYR A 217 -1.82 3.94 24.37
N ALA A 218 -2.85 4.09 25.17
CA ALA A 218 -3.14 3.13 26.24
C ALA A 218 -3.39 1.71 25.68
N ALA A 219 -3.27 0.70 26.50
CA ALA A 219 -3.60 -0.67 26.11
C ALA A 219 -5.12 -0.84 25.91
N GLY A 220 -5.51 -1.76 25.03
CA GLY A 220 -6.90 -2.16 24.80
C GLY A 220 -7.81 -1.03 24.32
N ALA A 221 -9.11 -1.12 24.58
CA ALA A 221 -10.14 -0.22 24.07
C ALA A 221 -9.91 1.27 24.35
N ALA A 222 -9.29 1.60 25.50
CA ALA A 222 -8.95 3.00 25.81
C ALA A 222 -7.95 3.59 24.80
N GLY A 223 -6.98 2.81 24.37
CA GLY A 223 -6.02 3.22 23.34
C GLY A 223 -6.65 3.31 21.94
N ASP A 224 -7.60 2.43 21.65
CA ASP A 224 -8.34 2.44 20.38
C ASP A 224 -9.18 3.72 20.27
N MET A 225 -9.82 4.13 21.37
CA MET A 225 -10.54 5.41 21.44
C MET A 225 -9.61 6.62 21.33
N GLN A 226 -8.38 6.57 21.90
CA GLN A 226 -7.38 7.63 21.70
C GLN A 226 -6.95 7.74 20.23
N MET A 227 -6.70 6.62 19.56
CA MET A 227 -6.39 6.56 18.13
C MET A 227 -7.53 7.12 17.28
N LEU A 228 -8.79 6.77 17.61
CA LEU A 228 -9.97 7.32 16.95
C LEU A 228 -10.06 8.85 17.13
N GLY A 229 -9.75 9.36 18.31
CA GLY A 229 -9.67 10.81 18.58
C GLY A 229 -8.61 11.50 17.69
N ASP A 230 -7.46 10.88 17.49
CA ASP A 230 -6.44 11.38 16.58
C ASP A 230 -6.90 11.32 15.11
N LEU A 231 -7.59 10.25 14.69
CA LEU A 231 -8.19 10.16 13.34
C LEU A 231 -9.17 11.32 13.08
N GLN A 232 -9.99 11.67 14.06
CA GLN A 232 -10.92 12.80 13.95
C GLN A 232 -10.17 14.13 13.78
N LYS A 233 -9.08 14.35 14.53
CA LYS A 233 -8.24 15.56 14.40
C LYS A 233 -7.57 15.64 13.02
N TYR A 234 -6.99 14.55 12.52
CA TYR A 234 -6.44 14.51 11.17
C TYR A 234 -7.50 14.78 10.11
N THR A 235 -8.69 14.22 10.24
CA THR A 235 -9.81 14.48 9.32
C THR A 235 -10.22 15.96 9.34
N ALA A 236 -10.24 16.59 10.51
CA ALA A 236 -10.52 18.02 10.65
C ALA A 236 -9.43 18.88 9.98
N ILE A 237 -8.14 18.52 10.14
CA ILE A 237 -7.02 19.16 9.44
C ILE A 237 -7.20 19.05 7.92
N LEU A 238 -7.46 17.86 7.39
CA LEU A 238 -7.64 17.66 5.95
C LEU A 238 -8.84 18.45 5.41
N THR A 239 -9.93 18.53 6.17
CA THR A 239 -11.10 19.35 5.82
C THR A 239 -10.75 20.83 5.76
N ALA A 240 -10.02 21.35 6.75
CA ALA A 240 -9.57 22.74 6.79
C ALA A 240 -8.60 23.05 5.64
N LEU A 241 -7.65 22.16 5.37
CA LEU A 241 -6.69 22.30 4.25
C LEU A 241 -7.40 22.26 2.90
N LYS A 242 -8.41 21.39 2.73
CA LYS A 242 -9.21 21.34 1.50
C LYS A 242 -9.97 22.66 1.28
N ALA A 243 -10.59 23.20 2.32
CA ALA A 243 -11.28 24.49 2.24
C ALA A 243 -10.30 25.66 1.99
N GLY A 244 -9.10 25.57 2.54
CA GLY A 244 -8.06 26.61 2.47
C GLY A 244 -7.08 26.46 1.30
N VAL A 245 -7.14 25.40 0.49
CA VAL A 245 -6.08 25.11 -0.49
C VAL A 245 -5.89 26.22 -1.52
N ALA A 246 -6.97 26.86 -1.99
CA ALA A 246 -6.91 27.95 -2.95
C ALA A 246 -6.34 29.23 -2.33
N SER A 247 -6.78 29.62 -1.14
CA SER A 247 -6.33 30.81 -0.44
C SER A 247 -4.97 30.65 0.27
N GLY A 248 -4.56 29.42 0.55
CA GLY A 248 -3.40 29.11 1.38
C GLY A 248 -3.66 29.27 2.88
N ALA A 249 -4.95 29.30 3.29
CA ALA A 249 -5.34 29.45 4.69
C ALA A 249 -4.88 28.26 5.54
N TRP A 250 -4.39 28.55 6.74
CA TRP A 250 -3.93 27.56 7.71
C TRP A 250 -5.06 27.09 8.64
N PRO A 251 -5.04 25.83 9.08
CA PRO A 251 -5.93 25.36 10.14
C PRO A 251 -5.75 26.17 11.42
N THR A 252 -6.83 26.43 12.15
CA THR A 252 -6.81 27.19 13.42
C THR A 252 -6.05 26.46 14.54
N THR A 253 -5.93 25.14 14.43
CA THR A 253 -5.19 24.26 15.35
C THR A 253 -3.67 24.29 15.14
N SER A 254 -3.18 25.04 14.14
CA SER A 254 -1.75 25.07 13.78
C SER A 254 -0.84 25.29 14.98
N SER A 255 0.24 24.51 15.01
CA SER A 255 1.29 24.54 16.05
C SER A 255 2.07 25.88 16.06
N ALA A 256 2.96 26.06 17.02
CA ALA A 256 3.90 27.18 17.01
C ALA A 256 4.74 27.20 15.73
N SER A 257 5.27 26.06 15.29
CA SER A 257 5.98 25.92 14.01
C SER A 257 5.11 26.29 12.81
N GLY A 258 3.86 25.80 12.74
CA GLY A 258 2.93 26.16 11.67
C GLY A 258 2.58 27.64 11.66
N LYS A 259 2.35 28.26 12.82
CA LYS A 259 2.11 29.70 12.95
C LYS A 259 3.33 30.54 12.53
N ALA A 260 4.56 30.09 12.82
CA ALA A 260 5.77 30.74 12.35
C ALA A 260 5.88 30.69 10.82
N LEU A 261 5.57 29.57 10.19
CA LEU A 261 5.52 29.45 8.73
C LEU A 261 4.44 30.36 8.12
N GLN A 262 3.26 30.41 8.73
CA GLN A 262 2.18 31.32 8.30
C GLN A 262 2.60 32.79 8.42
N ALA A 263 3.22 33.19 9.53
CA ALA A 263 3.74 34.54 9.72
C ALA A 263 4.84 34.90 8.71
N GLY A 264 5.63 33.91 8.26
CA GLY A 264 6.59 34.03 7.18
C GLY A 264 5.97 34.08 5.76
N GLY A 265 4.63 34.14 5.65
CA GLY A 265 3.92 34.23 4.39
C GLY A 265 3.86 32.92 3.59
N ILE A 266 4.19 31.77 4.19
CA ILE A 266 4.11 30.45 3.54
C ILE A 266 2.66 29.97 3.57
N PRO A 267 2.02 29.72 2.42
CA PRO A 267 0.64 29.21 2.40
C PRO A 267 0.58 27.75 2.85
N SER A 268 -0.53 27.34 3.48
CA SER A 268 -0.71 25.97 3.97
C SER A 268 -0.57 24.91 2.88
N ARG A 269 -0.94 25.22 1.63
CA ARG A 269 -0.76 24.31 0.48
C ARG A 269 0.70 23.99 0.20
N SER A 270 1.64 24.94 0.42
CA SER A 270 3.07 24.68 0.26
C SER A 270 3.60 23.74 1.35
N ALA A 271 3.15 23.95 2.60
CA ALA A 271 3.45 23.04 3.72
C ALA A 271 2.86 21.64 3.46
N LEU A 272 1.63 21.55 2.98
CA LEU A 272 0.98 20.29 2.64
C LEU A 272 1.75 19.52 1.55
N LEU A 273 2.14 20.20 0.46
CA LEU A 273 2.95 19.60 -0.60
C LEU A 273 4.31 19.15 -0.05
N MET A 274 4.94 19.96 0.81
CA MET A 274 6.21 19.61 1.47
C MET A 274 6.05 18.32 2.30
N ILE A 275 4.99 18.20 3.11
CA ILE A 275 4.68 16.98 3.87
C ILE A 275 4.61 15.77 2.93
N GLY A 276 3.84 15.89 1.85
CA GLY A 276 3.71 14.81 0.87
C GLY A 276 5.07 14.40 0.29
N ARG A 277 5.89 15.36 -0.12
CA ARG A 277 7.21 15.06 -0.72
C ARG A 277 8.18 14.45 0.31
N LEU A 278 8.22 14.97 1.54
CA LEU A 278 9.04 14.43 2.62
C LEU A 278 8.59 13.02 3.05
N ALA A 279 7.30 12.74 3.02
CA ALA A 279 6.75 11.42 3.31
C ALA A 279 6.71 10.49 2.10
N GLY A 280 7.17 10.91 0.91
CA GLY A 280 7.16 10.05 -0.27
C GLY A 280 5.81 9.93 -0.99
N ILE A 281 4.83 10.76 -0.65
CA ILE A 281 3.52 10.78 -1.30
C ILE A 281 3.61 11.50 -2.66
N SER A 282 3.04 10.90 -3.69
CA SER A 282 2.97 11.52 -5.02
C SER A 282 2.18 12.83 -5.02
N ALA A 283 2.62 13.78 -5.84
CA ALA A 283 1.86 14.98 -6.19
C ALA A 283 0.90 14.77 -7.38
N GLN A 284 0.64 13.51 -7.71
CA GLN A 284 -0.41 13.04 -8.63
C GLN A 284 -1.32 12.08 -7.86
N SER A 285 -2.64 12.17 -8.08
CA SER A 285 -3.65 11.36 -7.40
C SER A 285 -4.66 10.76 -8.37
N SER A 286 -5.65 10.04 -7.87
CA SER A 286 -6.68 9.43 -8.71
C SER A 286 -7.49 10.43 -9.51
N SER A 287 -7.73 11.63 -8.95
CA SER A 287 -8.50 12.70 -9.60
C SER A 287 -7.65 13.78 -10.24
N PHE A 288 -6.41 13.98 -9.78
CA PHE A 288 -5.60 15.13 -10.17
C PHE A 288 -4.20 14.72 -10.61
N ASP A 289 -3.82 15.15 -11.82
CA ASP A 289 -2.48 14.90 -12.39
C ASP A 289 -1.39 15.83 -11.83
N GLY A 290 -1.76 16.78 -10.99
CA GLY A 290 -0.82 17.74 -10.40
C GLY A 290 -0.27 18.78 -11.37
N ILE A 291 -0.75 18.81 -12.61
CA ILE A 291 -0.25 19.66 -13.70
C ILE A 291 -1.36 20.55 -14.24
N VAL A 292 -2.52 19.95 -14.59
CA VAL A 292 -3.63 20.66 -15.22
C VAL A 292 -4.47 21.37 -14.16
N GLY A 293 -4.65 22.67 -14.35
CA GLY A 293 -5.56 23.51 -13.56
C GLY A 293 -6.84 23.86 -14.33
N PRO A 294 -7.77 24.62 -13.72
CA PRO A 294 -8.98 25.06 -14.36
C PRO A 294 -8.68 25.99 -15.55
N PRO A 295 -9.57 26.03 -16.55
CA PRO A 295 -9.42 26.96 -17.67
C PRO A 295 -9.58 28.42 -17.22
N GLY A 296 -8.98 29.37 -17.97
CA GLY A 296 -9.15 30.81 -17.76
C GLY A 296 -7.92 31.54 -17.21
N ALA A 297 -8.09 32.75 -16.72
CA ALA A 297 -7.00 33.65 -16.30
C ALA A 297 -6.13 33.11 -15.14
N ALA A 298 -6.67 32.25 -14.31
CA ALA A 298 -5.93 31.58 -13.23
C ALA A 298 -5.10 30.40 -13.71
N ALA A 299 -5.22 29.98 -14.97
CA ALA A 299 -4.64 28.74 -15.50
C ALA A 299 -3.10 28.70 -15.42
N THR A 300 -2.43 29.83 -15.50
CA THR A 300 -0.96 29.90 -15.46
C THR A 300 -0.38 29.75 -14.05
N ALA A 301 -1.02 30.35 -13.05
CA ALA A 301 -0.56 30.28 -11.65
C ALA A 301 -1.07 29.03 -10.94
N TRP A 302 -2.22 28.52 -11.34
CA TRP A 302 -2.90 27.39 -10.73
C TRP A 302 -2.09 26.08 -10.75
N PRO A 303 -1.55 25.62 -11.89
CA PRO A 303 -0.80 24.37 -11.93
C PRO A 303 0.43 24.38 -11.03
N LEU A 304 1.16 25.50 -10.98
CA LEU A 304 2.41 25.62 -10.24
C LEU A 304 2.22 25.67 -8.72
N ALA A 305 1.14 26.31 -8.26
CA ALA A 305 0.94 26.60 -6.84
C ALA A 305 -0.13 25.73 -6.17
N TYR A 306 -1.07 25.21 -6.94
CA TYR A 306 -2.28 24.60 -6.40
C TYR A 306 -2.48 23.14 -6.80
N ALA A 307 -2.34 22.79 -8.07
CA ALA A 307 -2.64 21.45 -8.58
C ALA A 307 -1.85 20.32 -7.86
N PRO A 308 -0.53 20.44 -7.63
CA PRO A 308 0.22 19.40 -6.94
C PRO A 308 -0.19 19.26 -5.45
N ALA A 309 -0.56 20.37 -4.79
CA ALA A 309 -1.03 20.33 -3.42
C ALA A 309 -2.41 19.66 -3.31
N LEU A 310 -3.31 19.89 -4.28
CA LEU A 310 -4.62 19.25 -4.32
C LEU A 310 -4.51 17.73 -4.51
N ALA A 311 -3.64 17.29 -5.40
CA ALA A 311 -3.35 15.87 -5.60
C ALA A 311 -2.74 15.24 -4.34
N THR A 312 -1.78 15.92 -3.70
CA THR A 312 -1.17 15.49 -2.44
C THR A 312 -2.23 15.35 -1.34
N LEU A 313 -3.16 16.31 -1.22
CA LEU A 313 -4.24 16.27 -0.25
C LEU A 313 -5.13 15.03 -0.41
N GLU A 314 -5.52 14.70 -1.66
CA GLU A 314 -6.31 13.51 -1.96
C GLU A 314 -5.57 12.23 -1.58
N ASN A 315 -4.28 12.14 -1.91
CA ASN A 315 -3.46 10.99 -1.56
C ASN A 315 -3.28 10.83 -0.05
N ILE A 316 -3.03 11.93 0.69
CA ILE A 316 -2.94 11.89 2.16
C ILE A 316 -4.26 11.42 2.77
N ALA A 317 -5.40 11.89 2.26
CA ALA A 317 -6.70 11.43 2.73
C ALA A 317 -6.90 9.92 2.50
N GLY A 318 -6.40 9.39 1.39
CA GLY A 318 -6.48 7.97 1.06
C GLY A 318 -5.61 7.06 1.94
N VAL A 319 -4.50 7.58 2.48
CA VAL A 319 -3.55 6.77 3.28
C VAL A 319 -3.73 6.92 4.79
N LEU A 320 -4.39 7.97 5.24
CA LEU A 320 -4.50 8.35 6.65
C LEU A 320 -5.00 7.23 7.56
N GLY A 321 -6.08 6.56 7.16
CA GLY A 321 -6.67 5.45 7.93
C GLY A 321 -5.70 4.28 8.08
N TYR A 322 -5.06 3.87 7.00
CA TYR A 322 -4.05 2.80 7.01
C TYR A 322 -2.86 3.14 7.90
N SER A 323 -2.39 4.39 7.86
CA SER A 323 -1.26 4.85 8.68
C SER A 323 -1.55 4.76 10.17
N LEU A 324 -2.72 5.23 10.61
CA LEU A 324 -3.11 5.20 12.04
C LEU A 324 -3.41 3.79 12.53
N LEU A 325 -4.21 3.03 11.77
CA LEU A 325 -4.55 1.65 12.13
C LEU A 325 -3.31 0.76 12.15
N GLY A 326 -2.42 0.89 11.16
CA GLY A 326 -1.16 0.15 11.12
C GLY A 326 -0.23 0.51 12.28
N ALA A 327 -0.08 1.80 12.61
CA ALA A 327 0.72 2.25 13.75
C ALA A 327 0.16 1.71 15.08
N ARG A 328 -1.16 1.74 15.24
CA ARG A 328 -1.84 1.20 16.43
C ARG A 328 -1.69 -0.31 16.55
N ASP A 329 -1.91 -1.03 15.47
CA ASP A 329 -1.77 -2.48 15.43
C ASP A 329 -0.34 -2.91 15.80
N MET A 330 0.65 -2.27 15.20
CA MET A 330 2.05 -2.56 15.50
C MET A 330 2.45 -2.17 16.92
N GLN A 331 1.90 -1.09 17.49
CA GLN A 331 2.09 -0.78 18.90
C GLN A 331 1.58 -1.92 19.80
N ASN A 332 0.39 -2.45 19.50
CA ASN A 332 -0.19 -3.57 20.24
C ASN A 332 0.66 -4.85 20.08
N LYS A 333 1.03 -5.19 18.85
CA LYS A 333 1.79 -6.39 18.49
C LYS A 333 3.20 -6.37 19.07
N MET A 334 3.88 -5.24 19.07
CA MET A 334 5.24 -5.08 19.58
C MET A 334 5.30 -4.80 21.10
N GLY A 335 4.19 -4.37 21.69
CA GLY A 335 4.10 -4.01 23.12
C GLY A 335 4.64 -2.63 23.43
N GLY A 336 4.78 -1.76 22.42
CA GLY A 336 5.30 -0.39 22.54
C GLY A 336 5.49 0.28 21.18
N THR A 337 6.07 1.47 21.19
CA THR A 337 6.32 2.26 19.98
C THR A 337 7.47 1.66 19.17
N SER A 338 7.16 1.01 18.05
CA SER A 338 8.13 0.37 17.13
C SER A 338 8.58 1.29 16.00
N PHE A 339 8.66 2.58 16.26
CA PHE A 339 9.12 3.61 15.34
C PHE A 339 9.98 4.65 16.08
N ASP A 340 11.03 5.14 15.44
CA ASP A 340 11.94 6.17 15.98
C ASP A 340 12.35 7.13 14.85
N ASN A 341 12.19 8.43 15.06
CA ASN A 341 12.67 9.44 14.13
C ASN A 341 13.65 10.45 14.76
N GLN A 342 14.21 10.10 15.92
CA GLN A 342 15.13 10.99 16.64
C GLN A 342 16.33 11.41 15.78
N LYS A 343 16.83 10.51 14.93
CA LYS A 343 17.98 10.73 14.06
C LYS A 343 17.61 11.07 12.61
N THR A 344 16.32 11.16 12.28
CA THR A 344 15.88 11.41 10.90
C THR A 344 16.23 12.86 10.48
N ASP A 345 16.98 12.98 9.40
CA ASP A 345 17.28 14.26 8.74
C ASP A 345 16.30 14.48 7.58
N TYR A 346 15.21 15.19 7.85
CA TYR A 346 14.18 15.45 6.84
C TYR A 346 14.67 16.27 5.66
N SER A 347 15.79 17.02 5.79
CA SER A 347 16.35 17.75 4.65
C SER A 347 16.86 16.83 3.54
N LYS A 348 17.23 15.59 3.89
CA LYS A 348 17.69 14.56 2.95
C LYS A 348 16.54 13.79 2.26
N GLN A 349 15.33 13.93 2.76
CA GLN A 349 14.15 13.31 2.15
C GLN A 349 13.58 14.13 0.98
N LEU A 350 13.93 15.42 0.88
CA LEU A 350 13.56 16.27 -0.24
C LEU A 350 14.64 16.22 -1.33
N SER A 351 14.32 15.62 -2.46
CA SER A 351 15.27 15.52 -3.60
C SER A 351 15.55 16.87 -4.26
N ASP A 352 16.68 16.98 -4.95
CA ASP A 352 16.98 18.16 -5.77
C ASP A 352 16.01 18.31 -6.94
N GLU A 353 15.50 17.19 -7.45
CA GLU A 353 14.45 17.20 -8.47
C GLU A 353 13.15 17.81 -7.93
N ASP A 354 12.68 17.39 -6.74
CA ASP A 354 11.50 17.99 -6.10
C ASP A 354 11.70 19.48 -5.82
N ARG A 355 12.89 19.88 -5.36
CA ARG A 355 13.24 21.30 -5.14
C ARG A 355 13.15 22.12 -6.43
N THR A 356 13.51 21.53 -7.54
CA THR A 356 13.48 22.17 -8.85
C THR A 356 12.06 22.19 -9.43
N VAL A 357 11.41 21.04 -9.51
CA VAL A 357 10.09 20.87 -10.15
C VAL A 357 9.00 21.63 -9.39
N TYR A 358 9.01 21.56 -8.05
CA TYR A 358 7.99 22.17 -7.22
C TYR A 358 8.42 23.48 -6.54
N ASN A 359 9.50 24.12 -6.98
CA ASN A 359 10.02 25.33 -6.33
C ASN A 359 8.95 26.41 -6.14
N ALA A 360 8.20 26.73 -7.20
CA ALA A 360 7.12 27.73 -7.15
C ALA A 360 5.96 27.29 -6.25
N ALA A 361 5.62 26.00 -6.25
CA ALA A 361 4.56 25.45 -5.41
C ALA A 361 4.95 25.42 -3.92
N PHE A 362 6.25 25.31 -3.63
CA PHE A 362 6.80 25.47 -2.27
C PHE A 362 6.96 26.93 -1.84
N SER A 363 6.67 27.91 -2.68
CA SER A 363 6.90 29.35 -2.45
C SER A 363 8.38 29.74 -2.46
N GLY A 364 9.23 29.00 -3.16
CA GLY A 364 10.64 29.33 -3.39
C GLY A 364 11.62 28.77 -2.35
N ASN A 365 12.90 28.93 -2.65
CA ASN A 365 13.99 28.31 -1.86
C ASN A 365 14.03 28.78 -0.39
N THR A 366 13.69 30.05 -0.12
CA THR A 366 13.63 30.57 1.25
C THR A 366 12.53 29.88 2.06
N ALA A 367 11.37 29.66 1.46
CA ALA A 367 10.27 28.93 2.09
C ALA A 367 10.64 27.46 2.34
N ILE A 368 11.29 26.80 1.36
CA ILE A 368 11.82 25.43 1.52
C ILE A 368 12.76 25.36 2.73
N ALA A 369 13.75 26.27 2.81
CA ALA A 369 14.69 26.31 3.92
C ALA A 369 14.00 26.56 5.26
N GLY A 370 13.05 27.50 5.32
CA GLY A 370 12.25 27.78 6.51
C GLY A 370 11.43 26.59 6.98
N MET A 371 10.74 25.91 6.07
CA MET A 371 9.98 24.68 6.38
C MET A 371 10.88 23.58 6.94
N LEU A 372 12.02 23.31 6.31
CA LEU A 372 12.97 22.29 6.78
C LEU A 372 13.59 22.64 8.12
N GLN A 373 13.85 23.94 8.39
CA GLN A 373 14.38 24.39 9.67
C GLN A 373 13.41 24.13 10.83
N THR A 374 12.09 24.28 10.61
CA THR A 374 11.10 23.94 11.65
C THR A 374 11.07 22.46 12.01
N LEU A 375 11.61 21.61 11.15
CA LEU A 375 11.75 20.16 11.37
C LEU A 375 13.10 19.76 11.95
N SER A 376 13.93 20.73 12.34
CA SER A 376 15.23 20.46 13.00
C SER A 376 15.03 19.68 14.31
N PRO A 377 15.90 18.70 14.62
CA PRO A 377 15.89 18.04 15.93
C PRO A 377 16.09 18.99 17.12
N LEU A 378 16.61 20.20 16.86
CA LEU A 378 16.81 21.25 17.87
C LEU A 378 15.56 22.11 18.09
N ASN A 379 14.51 21.95 17.28
CA ASN A 379 13.27 22.70 17.44
C ASN A 379 12.41 22.07 18.55
N PRO A 380 12.18 22.74 19.69
CA PRO A 380 11.37 22.19 20.77
C PRO A 380 9.89 22.03 20.39
N ASP A 381 9.41 22.77 19.38
CA ASP A 381 8.04 22.68 18.87
C ASP A 381 7.82 21.51 17.91
N ALA A 382 8.88 20.75 17.60
CA ALA A 382 8.86 19.57 16.75
C ALA A 382 9.45 18.34 17.50
N PRO A 383 8.87 17.93 18.64
CA PRO A 383 9.41 16.83 19.43
C PRO A 383 9.43 15.54 18.63
N ARG A 384 10.61 14.90 18.60
CA ARG A 384 10.82 13.65 17.89
C ARG A 384 10.17 12.48 18.63
N ILE A 385 9.73 11.49 17.88
CA ILE A 385 9.25 10.23 18.43
C ILE A 385 10.46 9.38 18.82
N LYS A 386 10.50 8.96 20.08
CA LYS A 386 11.45 7.97 20.58
C LYS A 386 10.79 6.62 20.62
N GLY A 387 11.36 5.65 19.91
CA GLY A 387 10.89 4.27 19.93
C GLY A 387 11.28 3.55 21.23
N ASP A 388 10.46 2.58 21.63
CA ASP A 388 10.77 1.68 22.74
C ASP A 388 11.80 0.64 22.28
N ALA A 389 12.94 0.57 22.96
CA ALA A 389 14.05 -0.29 22.54
C ALA A 389 13.61 -1.78 22.40
N ALA A 390 12.77 -2.27 23.32
CA ALA A 390 12.24 -3.64 23.27
C ALA A 390 11.29 -3.83 22.07
N ALA A 391 10.41 -2.87 21.77
CA ALA A 391 9.48 -2.93 20.64
C ALA A 391 10.23 -2.87 19.30
N LEU A 392 11.25 -2.01 19.20
CA LEU A 392 12.11 -1.92 18.01
C LEU A 392 12.88 -3.22 17.77
N ALA A 393 13.50 -3.79 18.81
CA ALA A 393 14.22 -5.05 18.72
C ALA A 393 13.30 -6.22 18.35
N LYS A 394 12.09 -6.28 18.96
CA LYS A 394 11.09 -7.31 18.63
C LYS A 394 10.64 -7.16 17.17
N SER A 395 10.33 -5.96 16.71
CA SER A 395 9.95 -5.71 15.32
C SER A 395 11.04 -6.19 14.35
N ALA A 396 12.30 -5.79 14.58
CA ALA A 396 13.43 -6.18 13.73
C ALA A 396 13.70 -7.69 13.69
N SER A 397 13.34 -8.43 14.75
CA SER A 397 13.61 -9.87 14.85
C SER A 397 12.44 -10.76 14.43
N THR A 398 11.20 -10.24 14.38
CA THR A 398 10.00 -11.06 14.16
C THR A 398 9.24 -10.70 12.89
N MET A 399 9.47 -9.52 12.30
CA MET A 399 8.74 -9.11 11.10
C MET A 399 9.48 -9.51 9.83
N TYR A 400 8.74 -10.04 8.86
CA TYR A 400 9.29 -10.30 7.53
C TYR A 400 9.84 -9.02 6.91
N GLU A 401 10.95 -9.14 6.25
CA GLU A 401 11.60 -8.13 5.43
C GLU A 401 12.05 -8.77 4.12
N SER A 402 11.74 -8.11 2.98
CA SER A 402 12.14 -8.61 1.67
C SER A 402 13.65 -8.68 1.53
N THR A 403 14.13 -9.77 0.96
CA THR A 403 15.55 -10.02 0.70
C THR A 403 15.92 -9.94 -0.77
N GLY A 404 14.93 -9.87 -1.67
CA GLY A 404 15.12 -9.95 -3.12
C GLY A 404 15.47 -11.36 -3.64
N LYS A 405 15.63 -12.36 -2.76
CA LYS A 405 16.01 -13.74 -3.13
C LYS A 405 14.85 -14.54 -3.67
N ILE A 406 14.27 -14.06 -4.75
CA ILE A 406 13.10 -14.65 -5.41
C ILE A 406 13.54 -15.94 -6.14
N LYS A 407 12.92 -17.06 -5.79
CA LYS A 407 13.30 -18.40 -6.29
C LYS A 407 12.35 -18.97 -7.32
N VAL A 408 11.10 -18.50 -7.37
CA VAL A 408 10.09 -18.92 -8.34
C VAL A 408 9.82 -17.81 -9.36
N PRO A 409 9.34 -18.13 -10.57
CA PRO A 409 8.95 -17.11 -11.54
C PRO A 409 7.91 -16.17 -10.93
N THR A 410 8.20 -14.88 -10.88
CA THR A 410 7.38 -13.85 -10.22
C THR A 410 7.15 -12.68 -11.17
N VAL A 411 5.89 -12.30 -11.33
CA VAL A 411 5.48 -11.06 -11.99
C VAL A 411 5.05 -10.07 -10.92
N MET A 412 5.68 -8.91 -10.91
CA MET A 412 5.33 -7.82 -9.98
C MET A 412 4.70 -6.67 -10.76
N MET A 413 3.54 -6.20 -10.33
CA MET A 413 2.86 -5.03 -10.91
C MET A 413 2.75 -3.91 -9.88
N ILE A 414 3.15 -2.71 -10.30
CA ILE A 414 3.25 -1.52 -9.44
C ILE A 414 2.41 -0.39 -10.04
N GLY A 415 1.63 0.30 -9.22
CA GLY A 415 0.98 1.56 -9.56
C GLY A 415 1.97 2.72 -9.45
N GLN A 416 2.08 3.52 -10.50
CA GLN A 416 3.05 4.62 -10.55
C GLN A 416 2.87 5.64 -9.41
N HIS A 417 1.63 5.89 -9.03
CA HIS A 417 1.27 6.89 -8.01
C HIS A 417 0.34 6.30 -6.93
N ASP A 418 0.65 5.09 -6.46
CA ASP A 418 -0.03 4.51 -5.30
C ASP A 418 0.38 5.28 -4.03
N PRO A 419 -0.58 5.82 -3.26
CA PRO A 419 -0.25 6.57 -2.05
C PRO A 419 -0.09 5.70 -0.81
N VAL A 420 -0.55 4.44 -0.82
CA VAL A 420 -0.44 3.52 0.33
C VAL A 420 0.85 2.73 0.27
N GLU A 421 1.19 2.23 -0.93
CA GLU A 421 2.46 1.54 -1.21
C GLU A 421 3.26 2.38 -2.22
N PRO A 422 3.97 3.41 -1.75
CA PRO A 422 4.73 4.26 -2.65
C PRO A 422 5.72 3.47 -3.49
N ALA A 423 5.79 3.82 -4.75
CA ALA A 423 6.62 3.11 -5.73
C ALA A 423 8.07 2.89 -5.29
N GLY A 424 8.60 3.73 -4.38
CA GLY A 424 9.95 3.58 -3.81
C GLY A 424 10.13 2.36 -2.91
N ILE A 425 9.12 2.03 -2.12
CA ILE A 425 9.16 0.83 -1.28
C ILE A 425 9.23 -0.41 -2.16
N VAL A 426 8.41 -0.43 -3.22
CA VAL A 426 8.38 -1.55 -4.16
C VAL A 426 9.65 -1.61 -5.01
N GLN A 427 10.22 -0.45 -5.37
CA GLN A 427 11.51 -0.36 -6.08
C GLN A 427 12.63 -1.03 -5.27
N ARG A 428 12.64 -0.88 -3.94
CA ARG A 428 13.63 -1.54 -3.07
C ARG A 428 13.64 -3.07 -3.28
N ILE A 429 12.48 -3.70 -3.38
CA ILE A 429 12.40 -5.15 -3.62
C ILE A 429 13.06 -5.51 -4.96
N SER A 430 12.79 -4.71 -6.00
CA SER A 430 13.40 -4.88 -7.32
C SER A 430 14.92 -4.70 -7.28
N ASP A 431 15.41 -3.69 -6.57
CA ASP A 431 16.84 -3.40 -6.44
C ASP A 431 17.58 -4.53 -5.71
N LEU A 432 17.01 -5.03 -4.62
CA LEU A 432 17.54 -6.19 -3.89
C LEU A 432 17.60 -7.43 -4.79
N TYR A 433 16.57 -7.67 -5.61
CA TYR A 433 16.59 -8.76 -6.58
C TYR A 433 17.68 -8.58 -7.64
N GLU A 434 17.88 -7.38 -8.19
CA GLU A 434 18.92 -7.13 -9.20
C GLU A 434 20.32 -7.33 -8.61
N GLU A 435 20.55 -6.97 -7.36
CA GLU A 435 21.80 -7.25 -6.65
C GLU A 435 22.05 -8.75 -6.50
N ASP A 436 21.05 -9.52 -6.02
CA ASP A 436 21.14 -10.98 -5.89
C ASP A 436 21.36 -11.66 -7.25
N PHE A 437 20.64 -11.23 -8.27
CA PHE A 437 20.75 -11.74 -9.63
C PHE A 437 22.10 -11.44 -10.26
N ALA A 438 22.67 -10.26 -10.02
CA ALA A 438 24.03 -9.91 -10.47
C ALA A 438 25.08 -10.79 -9.78
N ALA A 439 24.93 -11.06 -8.48
CA ALA A 439 25.79 -11.97 -7.73
C ALA A 439 25.69 -13.41 -8.28
N ALA A 440 24.49 -13.90 -8.59
CA ALA A 440 24.27 -15.21 -9.20
C ALA A 440 24.96 -15.33 -10.58
N LYS A 441 24.85 -14.28 -11.43
CA LYS A 441 25.54 -14.22 -12.72
C LYS A 441 27.07 -14.26 -12.56
N ALA A 442 27.60 -13.54 -11.60
CA ALA A 442 29.04 -13.54 -11.32
C ALA A 442 29.53 -14.93 -10.86
N ALA A 443 28.75 -15.59 -9.98
CA ALA A 443 29.06 -16.96 -9.54
C ALA A 443 29.02 -17.96 -10.69
N ALA A 444 28.01 -17.87 -11.59
CA ALA A 444 27.91 -18.73 -12.77
C ALA A 444 29.11 -18.53 -13.73
N LYS A 445 29.56 -17.31 -13.96
CA LYS A 445 30.77 -17.01 -14.76
C LYS A 445 32.01 -17.63 -14.14
N LYS A 446 32.20 -17.52 -12.82
CA LYS A 446 33.32 -18.13 -12.10
C LYS A 446 33.32 -19.66 -12.18
N ALA A 447 32.14 -20.27 -12.09
CA ALA A 447 31.97 -21.71 -12.28
C ALA A 447 32.31 -22.15 -13.70
N ALA A 448 31.91 -21.37 -14.72
CA ALA A 448 32.19 -21.62 -16.12
C ALA A 448 33.70 -21.57 -16.45
N GLN A 449 34.48 -20.74 -15.76
CA GLN A 449 35.95 -20.73 -15.91
C GLN A 449 36.61 -22.06 -15.51
N LYS A 450 35.97 -22.83 -14.62
CA LYS A 450 36.43 -24.15 -14.18
C LYS A 450 35.90 -25.28 -15.05
N SER A 451 34.66 -25.18 -15.53
CA SER A 451 33.94 -26.23 -16.27
C SER A 451 33.98 -26.07 -17.79
N GLY A 452 34.38 -24.89 -18.29
CA GLY A 452 34.35 -24.55 -19.71
C GLY A 452 32.96 -24.25 -20.29
N ALA A 453 31.89 -24.38 -19.50
CA ALA A 453 30.52 -24.18 -19.95
C ALA A 453 29.80 -23.12 -19.10
N TYR A 454 29.37 -22.01 -19.73
CA TYR A 454 28.58 -20.97 -19.07
C TYR A 454 27.09 -21.23 -19.27
N SER A 455 26.37 -21.34 -18.17
CA SER A 455 24.92 -21.31 -18.15
C SER A 455 24.47 -20.07 -17.36
N ALA A 456 23.75 -19.16 -18.04
CA ALA A 456 23.21 -17.98 -17.38
C ALA A 456 22.08 -18.38 -16.43
N PRO A 457 22.01 -17.82 -15.19
CA PRO A 457 20.86 -18.05 -14.33
C PRO A 457 19.59 -17.50 -14.99
N ALA A 458 18.48 -18.23 -14.87
CA ALA A 458 17.20 -17.78 -15.36
C ALA A 458 16.66 -16.62 -14.50
N ARG A 459 16.15 -15.59 -15.17
CA ARG A 459 15.50 -14.47 -14.48
C ARG A 459 14.19 -14.92 -13.83
N LYS A 460 14.00 -14.58 -12.56
CA LYS A 460 12.82 -14.97 -11.79
C LYS A 460 11.86 -13.81 -11.53
N LEU A 461 12.29 -12.56 -11.66
CA LEU A 461 11.42 -11.39 -11.45
C LEU A 461 11.22 -10.59 -12.75
N GLN A 462 9.97 -10.26 -13.05
CA GLN A 462 9.59 -9.27 -14.05
C GLN A 462 8.73 -8.19 -13.39
N VAL A 463 9.21 -6.95 -13.42
CA VAL A 463 8.47 -5.78 -12.91
C VAL A 463 7.71 -5.12 -14.06
N LEU A 464 6.45 -4.81 -13.81
CA LEU A 464 5.53 -4.10 -14.70
C LEU A 464 4.99 -2.87 -13.98
N TRP A 465 5.00 -1.72 -14.63
CA TRP A 465 4.43 -0.48 -14.10
C TRP A 465 3.09 -0.19 -14.74
N SER A 466 2.05 -0.06 -13.94
CA SER A 466 0.80 0.57 -14.37
C SER A 466 1.02 2.07 -14.43
N VAL A 467 1.05 2.61 -15.66
CA VAL A 467 1.38 4.01 -15.90
C VAL A 467 0.12 4.84 -16.04
N THR A 468 0.21 6.08 -15.56
CA THR A 468 -0.88 7.04 -15.70
C THR A 468 -0.93 7.64 -17.10
N PRO A 469 -2.09 8.14 -17.55
CA PRO A 469 -2.19 9.04 -18.69
C PRO A 469 -1.32 10.28 -18.49
N LYS A 470 -1.02 10.99 -19.57
CA LYS A 470 -0.25 12.26 -19.51
C LYS A 470 -1.01 13.37 -18.77
N SER A 471 -2.33 13.35 -18.84
CA SER A 471 -3.21 14.32 -18.20
C SER A 471 -4.57 13.68 -17.98
N TRP A 472 -5.18 13.90 -16.81
CA TRP A 472 -6.50 13.37 -16.47
C TRP A 472 -7.35 14.29 -15.58
N SER A 473 -6.79 15.35 -15.01
CA SER A 473 -7.57 16.31 -14.22
C SER A 473 -8.70 16.92 -15.02
N LYS A 474 -9.88 17.01 -14.42
CA LYS A 474 -11.06 17.63 -15.00
C LYS A 474 -11.63 18.68 -14.06
N PHE A 475 -12.19 19.73 -14.66
CA PHE A 475 -12.82 20.83 -13.96
C PHE A 475 -14.20 21.07 -14.58
N ASP A 476 -15.15 21.53 -13.76
CA ASP A 476 -16.46 21.93 -14.24
C ASP A 476 -16.41 23.31 -14.94
N ALA A 477 -17.57 23.79 -15.40
CA ALA A 477 -17.67 25.06 -16.09
C ALA A 477 -17.31 26.27 -15.21
N ASP A 478 -17.41 26.12 -13.89
CA ASP A 478 -17.08 27.15 -12.90
C ASP A 478 -15.61 27.05 -12.45
N GLY A 479 -14.85 26.12 -13.00
CA GLY A 479 -13.45 25.88 -12.67
C GLY A 479 -13.22 25.11 -11.37
N ALA A 480 -14.26 24.48 -10.80
CA ALA A 480 -14.10 23.61 -9.64
C ALA A 480 -13.62 22.21 -10.07
N PRO A 481 -12.71 21.57 -9.31
CA PRO A 481 -12.20 20.27 -9.69
C PRO A 481 -13.27 19.18 -9.56
N ILE A 482 -13.37 18.34 -10.60
CA ILE A 482 -14.23 17.17 -10.62
C ILE A 482 -13.40 15.97 -10.15
N SER A 483 -13.73 15.40 -9.00
CA SER A 483 -13.10 14.18 -8.53
C SER A 483 -13.41 13.02 -9.46
N ILE A 484 -12.37 12.38 -9.98
CA ILE A 484 -12.45 11.19 -10.80
C ILE A 484 -11.84 10.06 -9.98
N VAL A 485 -12.65 9.05 -9.68
CA VAL A 485 -12.13 7.84 -8.99
C VAL A 485 -11.71 6.85 -10.07
N GLY A 486 -10.49 6.34 -9.95
CA GLY A 486 -10.08 5.17 -10.71
C GLY A 486 -9.15 5.39 -11.89
N THR A 487 -8.39 6.50 -11.98
CA THR A 487 -7.31 6.61 -12.97
C THR A 487 -6.29 5.48 -12.75
N PRO A 488 -6.06 4.59 -13.73
CA PRO A 488 -5.11 3.48 -13.57
C PRO A 488 -3.70 3.98 -13.24
N GLY A 489 -2.99 3.24 -12.38
CA GLY A 489 -1.65 3.62 -11.92
C GLY A 489 -1.63 4.66 -10.81
N THR A 490 -2.79 5.11 -10.33
CA THR A 490 -2.97 6.03 -9.19
C THR A 490 -3.82 5.38 -8.11
N GLY A 491 -3.88 5.99 -6.92
CA GLY A 491 -4.65 5.43 -5.80
C GLY A 491 -4.16 4.04 -5.40
N HIS A 492 -4.72 3.50 -4.31
CA HIS A 492 -4.26 2.21 -3.82
C HIS A 492 -4.78 1.05 -4.69
N THR A 493 -3.84 0.32 -5.32
CA THR A 493 -4.11 -0.86 -6.17
C THR A 493 -5.11 -0.64 -7.30
N ASN A 494 -5.19 0.57 -7.82
CA ASN A 494 -6.14 0.93 -8.87
C ASN A 494 -5.67 0.44 -10.24
N PHE A 495 -5.82 -0.86 -10.47
CA PHE A 495 -5.50 -1.53 -11.71
C PHE A 495 -6.76 -1.84 -12.52
N THR A 496 -6.62 -1.89 -13.86
CA THR A 496 -7.72 -2.32 -14.71
C THR A 496 -7.88 -3.85 -14.64
N MET A 497 -9.09 -4.36 -14.92
CA MET A 497 -9.34 -5.78 -15.04
C MET A 497 -8.42 -6.46 -16.06
N ALA A 498 -8.09 -5.76 -17.14
CA ALA A 498 -7.16 -6.26 -18.16
C ALA A 498 -5.73 -6.39 -17.63
N GLN A 499 -5.31 -5.51 -16.70
CA GLN A 499 -4.01 -5.60 -16.03
C GLN A 499 -3.98 -6.75 -15.03
N TYR A 500 -5.01 -6.90 -14.19
CA TYR A 500 -5.16 -8.06 -13.29
C TYR A 500 -5.07 -9.39 -14.06
N LYS A 501 -5.89 -9.56 -15.11
CA LYS A 501 -5.89 -10.77 -15.93
C LYS A 501 -4.52 -11.05 -16.55
N LEU A 502 -3.84 -10.02 -17.06
CA LEU A 502 -2.52 -10.17 -17.67
C LEU A 502 -1.49 -10.71 -16.66
N VAL A 503 -1.42 -10.11 -15.47
CA VAL A 503 -0.45 -10.48 -14.43
C VAL A 503 -0.71 -11.91 -13.94
N ILE A 504 -1.98 -12.25 -13.67
CA ILE A 504 -2.35 -13.60 -13.21
C ILE A 504 -2.10 -14.63 -14.31
N ASP A 505 -2.49 -14.37 -15.56
CA ASP A 505 -2.24 -15.28 -16.68
C ASP A 505 -0.75 -15.51 -16.92
N THR A 506 0.06 -14.47 -16.75
CA THR A 506 1.52 -14.60 -16.84
C THR A 506 2.06 -15.52 -15.76
N ALA A 507 1.60 -15.37 -14.52
CA ALA A 507 2.02 -16.24 -13.44
C ALA A 507 1.55 -17.70 -13.66
N ILE A 508 0.33 -17.91 -14.16
CA ILE A 508 -0.17 -19.25 -14.52
C ILE A 508 0.69 -19.88 -15.62
N ALA A 509 1.01 -19.14 -16.68
CA ALA A 509 1.87 -19.61 -17.75
C ALA A 509 3.31 -19.90 -17.23
N ALA A 510 3.82 -19.05 -16.35
CA ALA A 510 5.12 -19.25 -15.71
C ALA A 510 5.15 -20.50 -14.81
N ALA A 511 4.05 -20.78 -14.09
CA ALA A 511 3.92 -22.01 -13.31
C ALA A 511 3.94 -23.27 -14.19
N ALA A 512 3.33 -23.20 -15.38
CA ALA A 512 3.36 -24.33 -16.33
C ALA A 512 4.75 -24.59 -16.89
N ASN A 513 5.48 -23.53 -17.25
CA ASN A 513 6.77 -23.60 -17.97
C ASN A 513 8.01 -23.61 -17.06
N GLY A 514 7.88 -23.25 -15.78
CA GLY A 514 9.00 -23.08 -14.84
C GLY A 514 9.83 -21.81 -15.03
N GLU A 515 9.41 -20.95 -15.98
CA GLU A 515 10.06 -19.69 -16.32
C GLU A 515 9.05 -18.62 -16.76
N LEU A 516 9.47 -17.36 -16.76
CA LEU A 516 8.65 -16.24 -17.23
C LEU A 516 8.43 -16.37 -18.75
N PRO A 517 7.18 -16.25 -19.24
CA PRO A 517 6.79 -16.69 -20.59
C PRO A 517 7.20 -15.72 -21.71
N TRP A 518 7.82 -14.58 -21.40
CA TRP A 518 8.00 -13.53 -22.39
C TRP A 518 9.45 -13.17 -22.68
N THR A 519 9.79 -13.09 -23.97
CA THR A 519 10.96 -12.36 -24.44
C THR A 519 10.72 -10.85 -24.36
N GLY A 520 11.78 -10.05 -24.33
CA GLY A 520 11.65 -8.58 -24.18
C GLY A 520 10.75 -7.91 -25.21
N ALA A 521 10.78 -8.36 -26.48
CA ALA A 521 9.94 -7.79 -27.54
C ALA A 521 8.45 -8.13 -27.37
N GLN A 522 8.13 -9.36 -27.00
CA GLN A 522 6.76 -9.81 -26.73
C GLN A 522 6.19 -9.07 -25.52
N LEU A 523 6.97 -8.99 -24.44
CA LEU A 523 6.60 -8.29 -23.22
C LEU A 523 6.29 -6.82 -23.51
N SER A 524 7.14 -6.10 -24.26
CA SER A 524 6.91 -4.71 -24.63
C SER A 524 5.61 -4.51 -25.40
N LYS A 525 5.29 -5.37 -26.36
CA LYS A 525 4.05 -5.30 -27.14
C LYS A 525 2.80 -5.49 -26.26
N VAL A 526 2.81 -6.49 -25.42
CA VAL A 526 1.67 -6.84 -24.55
C VAL A 526 1.45 -5.79 -23.48
N THR A 527 2.51 -5.31 -22.86
CA THR A 527 2.42 -4.29 -21.80
C THR A 527 1.90 -2.96 -22.33
N LYS A 528 2.39 -2.50 -23.49
CA LYS A 528 1.93 -1.24 -24.12
C LYS A 528 0.42 -1.27 -24.40
N ALA A 529 -0.11 -2.40 -24.87
CA ALA A 529 -1.54 -2.55 -25.14
C ALA A 529 -2.44 -2.50 -23.89
N LYS A 530 -1.86 -2.67 -22.69
CA LYS A 530 -2.59 -2.69 -21.40
C LYS A 530 -2.28 -1.47 -20.53
N GLY A 531 -1.59 -0.45 -21.03
CA GLY A 531 -1.18 0.69 -20.23
C GLY A 531 -0.14 0.32 -19.17
N LEU A 532 0.67 -0.69 -19.45
CA LEU A 532 1.79 -1.11 -18.62
C LEU A 532 3.11 -0.76 -19.32
N LYS A 533 4.14 -0.49 -18.56
CA LYS A 533 5.50 -0.43 -19.11
C LYS A 533 6.44 -1.32 -18.29
N ILE A 534 7.48 -1.77 -18.96
CA ILE A 534 8.64 -2.36 -18.30
C ILE A 534 9.52 -1.19 -17.94
N ASP A 535 9.84 -1.04 -16.66
CA ASP A 535 10.82 -0.08 -16.22
C ASP A 535 11.95 -0.81 -15.49
N ARG A 536 13.16 -0.41 -15.79
CA ARG A 536 14.39 -0.84 -15.12
C ARG A 536 15.10 0.33 -14.46
N ASP A 537 14.61 1.54 -14.70
CA ASP A 537 15.23 2.77 -14.24
C ASP A 537 14.59 3.21 -12.91
N THR A 538 15.41 3.75 -12.04
CA THR A 538 14.97 4.33 -10.77
C THR A 538 14.06 5.51 -11.06
N LEU A 539 12.78 5.41 -10.68
CA LEU A 539 11.77 6.40 -11.05
C LEU A 539 11.94 7.74 -10.37
N TYR A 540 12.38 7.75 -9.11
CA TYR A 540 12.45 8.97 -8.33
C TYR A 540 13.66 8.99 -7.38
N PRO A 541 14.48 10.04 -7.37
CA PRO A 541 15.67 10.14 -6.51
C PRO A 541 15.39 10.07 -5.01
N TRP A 542 14.23 10.58 -4.55
CA TRP A 542 13.83 10.56 -3.14
C TRP A 542 13.53 9.15 -2.61
N MET A 543 13.18 8.22 -3.49
CA MET A 543 12.98 6.82 -3.14
C MET A 543 14.23 6.15 -2.58
N LYS A 544 15.42 6.60 -3.00
CA LYS A 544 16.70 6.09 -2.50
C LYS A 544 16.89 6.32 -1.00
N TYR A 545 16.20 7.30 -0.41
CA TYR A 545 16.29 7.56 1.02
C TYR A 545 15.68 6.42 1.84
N TYR A 546 14.54 5.89 1.43
CA TYR A 546 13.87 4.77 2.11
C TYR A 546 14.55 3.43 1.87
N ASN A 547 15.46 3.34 0.91
CA ASN A 547 16.23 2.14 0.57
C ASN A 547 17.54 2.01 1.36
N LYS A 548 17.88 2.98 2.22
CA LYS A 548 19.05 2.97 3.10
C LYS A 548 18.58 2.70 4.53
#